data_a98159d9dbc2dd6aa669e329fb33cab2
#
_entry.id   a98159d9dbc2dd6aa669e329fb33cab2
#
_cell.length_a   1.000
_cell.length_b   1.000
_cell.length_c   1.000
_cell.angle_alpha   90.00
_cell.angle_beta   90.00
_cell.angle_gamma   90.00
#
_symmetry.space_group_name_H-M   'P 1'
#
loop_
_entity.id
_entity.type
_entity.pdbx_description
1 polymer ?
#
loop_
_entity_poly.entity_id
_entity_poly.type
_entity_poly.pdbx_seq_one_letter_code
_entity_poly.pdbx_strand_id
1 'polypeptide(L)'
;MKCTNITYQLAEDTRKLYFGALTPGYDLMTKLRGYIDSILPSNAHEIAENRLFISVTNTKNGKNYLLSHFASREDLVKALLASSFIPLYAGINAVDYKGQKWIDGGLTNGLPILPKGRTVTVSPFCGRLDICPENKGRVDIYAKLAKQDIMLSIGNFIRLHQALFPPSQEKMESLYQDGYDDTIQFLLKENWFE
;
A
#
# COMPACT_ATOMS: atom_id res chain seq x y z
N MET A 1 -8.55 4.78 13.65
CA MET A 1 -10.00 4.46 13.64
C MET A 1 -10.70 4.77 12.32
N LYS A 2 -10.72 6.01 11.76
CA LYS A 2 -11.45 6.27 10.50
C LYS A 2 -10.93 5.44 9.30
N CYS A 3 -9.60 5.42 9.08
CA CYS A 3 -9.01 4.65 7.98
C CYS A 3 -9.27 3.15 8.10
N THR A 4 -9.17 2.56 9.30
CA THR A 4 -9.42 1.14 9.56
C THR A 4 -10.85 0.74 9.18
N ASN A 5 -11.85 1.57 9.59
CA ASN A 5 -13.24 1.32 9.26
C ASN A 5 -13.50 1.37 7.75
N ILE A 6 -12.87 2.33 7.05
CA ILE A 6 -12.98 2.45 5.59
C ILE A 6 -12.36 1.23 4.91
N THR A 7 -11.21 0.75 5.39
CA THR A 7 -10.58 -0.46 4.86
C THR A 7 -11.50 -1.68 5.02
N TYR A 8 -12.16 -1.82 6.17
CA TYR A 8 -13.11 -2.92 6.39
C TYR A 8 -14.34 -2.80 5.48
N GLN A 9 -14.89 -1.59 5.29
CA GLN A 9 -16.01 -1.38 4.37
C GLN A 9 -15.64 -1.70 2.92
N LEU A 10 -14.49 -1.22 2.43
CA LEU A 10 -14.02 -1.51 1.08
C LEU A 10 -13.79 -3.02 0.88
N ALA A 11 -13.21 -3.69 1.89
CA ALA A 11 -12.99 -5.12 1.88
C ALA A 11 -14.31 -5.89 1.86
N GLU A 12 -15.30 -5.48 2.67
CA GLU A 12 -16.62 -6.09 2.68
C GLU A 12 -17.34 -5.93 1.35
N ASP A 13 -17.33 -4.73 0.78
CA ASP A 13 -17.92 -4.45 -0.54
C ASP A 13 -17.27 -5.34 -1.63
N THR A 14 -15.95 -5.48 -1.58
CA THR A 14 -15.21 -6.28 -2.55
C THR A 14 -15.49 -7.78 -2.38
N ARG A 15 -15.64 -8.28 -1.15
CA ARG A 15 -15.98 -9.70 -0.87
C ARG A 15 -17.36 -10.11 -1.33
N LYS A 16 -18.32 -9.18 -1.39
CA LYS A 16 -19.68 -9.45 -1.92
C LYS A 16 -19.68 -9.76 -3.42
N LEU A 17 -18.58 -9.48 -4.11
CA LEU A 17 -18.43 -9.67 -5.54
C LEU A 17 -17.79 -11.03 -5.85
N TYR A 18 -18.31 -11.75 -6.86
CA TYR A 18 -17.87 -13.09 -7.20
C TYR A 18 -16.37 -13.18 -7.55
N PHE A 19 -15.85 -12.19 -8.27
CA PHE A 19 -14.43 -12.08 -8.62
C PHE A 19 -13.70 -10.94 -7.85
N GLY A 20 -14.22 -10.51 -6.71
CA GLY A 20 -13.65 -9.38 -5.99
C GLY A 20 -13.57 -8.12 -6.86
N ALA A 21 -12.48 -7.39 -6.78
CA ALA A 21 -12.27 -6.17 -7.57
C ALA A 21 -12.19 -6.43 -9.09
N LEU A 22 -11.94 -7.67 -9.53
CA LEU A 22 -11.93 -8.07 -10.95
C LEU A 22 -13.33 -8.25 -11.55
N THR A 23 -14.40 -8.08 -10.78
CA THR A 23 -15.77 -8.24 -11.26
C THR A 23 -16.08 -7.21 -12.35
N PRO A 24 -16.55 -7.63 -13.55
CA PRO A 24 -16.91 -6.70 -14.62
C PRO A 24 -17.91 -5.65 -14.16
N GLY A 25 -17.62 -4.37 -14.45
CA GLY A 25 -18.47 -3.23 -14.05
C GLY A 25 -18.22 -2.72 -12.62
N TYR A 26 -17.36 -3.37 -11.83
CA TYR A 26 -16.95 -2.82 -10.55
C TYR A 26 -15.79 -1.83 -10.72
N ASP A 27 -15.99 -0.59 -10.30
CA ASP A 27 -14.97 0.46 -10.36
C ASP A 27 -14.37 0.69 -8.98
N LEU A 28 -13.31 -0.07 -8.69
CA LEU A 28 -12.52 0.04 -7.44
C LEU A 28 -11.96 1.45 -7.27
N MET A 29 -11.49 2.08 -8.36
CA MET A 29 -10.82 3.38 -8.27
C MET A 29 -11.79 4.51 -7.93
N THR A 30 -12.99 4.49 -8.49
CA THR A 30 -14.05 5.45 -8.12
C THR A 30 -14.47 5.29 -6.66
N LYS A 31 -14.61 4.05 -6.17
CA LYS A 31 -14.90 3.82 -4.74
C LYS A 31 -13.77 4.29 -3.83
N LEU A 32 -12.52 3.92 -4.16
CA LEU A 32 -11.34 4.35 -3.40
C LEU A 32 -11.25 5.88 -3.35
N ARG A 33 -11.50 6.56 -4.48
CA ARG A 33 -11.56 8.02 -4.54
C ARG A 33 -12.60 8.58 -3.56
N GLY A 34 -13.81 8.04 -3.56
CA GLY A 34 -14.88 8.47 -2.63
C GLY A 34 -14.46 8.34 -1.16
N TYR A 35 -13.77 7.26 -0.81
CA TYR A 35 -13.25 7.08 0.55
C TYR A 35 -12.13 8.07 0.89
N ILE A 36 -11.16 8.26 -0.02
CA ILE A 36 -10.08 9.25 0.16
C ILE A 36 -10.69 10.65 0.35
N ASP A 37 -11.65 11.03 -0.49
CA ASP A 37 -12.33 12.32 -0.42
C ASP A 37 -13.08 12.53 0.91
N SER A 38 -13.60 11.46 1.51
CA SER A 38 -14.33 11.52 2.79
C SER A 38 -13.43 11.73 4.02
N ILE A 39 -12.15 11.37 3.94
CA ILE A 39 -11.21 11.44 5.08
C ILE A 39 -10.22 12.60 5.01
N LEU A 40 -9.86 13.04 3.81
CA LEU A 40 -8.86 14.09 3.63
C LEU A 40 -9.48 15.48 3.90
N PRO A 41 -8.87 16.29 4.78
CA PRO A 41 -9.28 17.67 4.98
C PRO A 41 -9.04 18.53 3.72
N SER A 42 -9.64 19.70 3.66
CA SER A 42 -9.51 20.60 2.52
C SER A 42 -8.07 21.03 2.23
N ASN A 43 -7.27 21.21 3.27
CA ASN A 43 -5.87 21.60 3.22
C ASN A 43 -4.88 20.41 3.31
N ALA A 44 -5.33 19.18 3.03
CA ALA A 44 -4.49 17.99 3.12
C ALA A 44 -3.21 18.08 2.29
N HIS A 45 -3.25 18.71 1.12
CA HIS A 45 -2.09 18.91 0.25
C HIS A 45 -1.03 19.81 0.88
N GLU A 46 -1.43 20.88 1.60
CA GLU A 46 -0.51 21.75 2.33
C GLU A 46 0.19 21.01 3.49
N ILE A 47 -0.60 20.19 4.24
CA ILE A 47 -0.08 19.37 5.33
C ILE A 47 0.91 18.30 4.81
N ALA A 48 0.63 17.74 3.63
CA ALA A 48 1.43 16.69 3.00
C ALA A 48 2.70 17.21 2.31
N GLU A 49 2.77 18.51 1.99
CA GLU A 49 3.85 19.12 1.21
C GLU A 49 5.23 18.84 1.82
N ASN A 50 6.13 18.20 1.05
CA ASN A 50 7.48 17.77 1.48
C ASN A 50 7.54 16.87 2.73
N ARG A 51 6.40 16.37 3.19
CA ARG A 51 6.30 15.44 4.34
C ARG A 51 5.82 14.08 3.93
N LEU A 52 4.93 14.01 2.94
CA LEU A 52 4.45 12.77 2.34
C LEU A 52 5.17 12.55 1.01
N PHE A 53 5.74 11.35 0.84
CA PHE A 53 6.38 10.91 -0.39
C PHE A 53 5.59 9.73 -0.96
N ILE A 54 4.96 9.92 -2.11
CA ILE A 54 4.11 8.92 -2.76
C ILE A 54 4.89 8.27 -3.89
N SER A 55 5.11 6.96 -3.78
CA SER A 55 5.79 6.18 -4.81
C SER A 55 4.83 5.85 -5.96
N VAL A 56 5.22 6.20 -7.18
CA VAL A 56 4.47 5.92 -8.41
C VAL A 56 5.40 5.45 -9.51
N THR A 57 4.86 4.66 -10.43
CA THR A 57 5.58 4.18 -11.63
C THR A 57 5.05 4.87 -12.86
N ASN A 58 5.93 5.49 -13.64
CA ASN A 58 5.55 6.09 -14.92
C ASN A 58 5.39 5.00 -15.99
N THR A 59 4.22 4.95 -16.66
CA THR A 59 3.94 3.89 -17.64
C THR A 59 4.76 4.01 -18.93
N LYS A 60 5.21 5.23 -19.28
CA LYS A 60 5.95 5.48 -20.52
C LYS A 60 7.40 4.97 -20.47
N ASN A 61 8.06 5.13 -19.32
CA ASN A 61 9.49 4.80 -19.18
C ASN A 61 9.78 3.71 -18.13
N GLY A 62 8.75 3.22 -17.41
CA GLY A 62 8.87 2.19 -16.38
C GLY A 62 9.66 2.63 -15.13
N LYS A 63 9.97 3.92 -14.98
CA LYS A 63 10.75 4.42 -13.85
C LYS A 63 9.88 4.78 -12.66
N ASN A 64 10.43 4.58 -11.47
CA ASN A 64 9.83 5.04 -10.23
C ASN A 64 10.06 6.53 -9.99
N TYR A 65 9.06 7.18 -9.42
CA TYR A 65 9.11 8.57 -8.97
C TYR A 65 8.50 8.68 -7.58
N LEU A 66 9.09 9.55 -6.75
CA LEU A 66 8.54 9.93 -5.45
C LEU A 66 7.93 11.32 -5.58
N LEU A 67 6.61 11.38 -5.47
CA LEU A 67 5.85 12.62 -5.50
C LEU A 67 5.73 13.18 -4.09
N SER A 68 6.13 14.44 -3.88
CA SER A 68 6.05 15.15 -2.59
C SER A 68 5.52 16.58 -2.68
N HIS A 69 5.24 17.05 -3.90
CA HIS A 69 4.69 18.39 -4.18
C HIS A 69 3.27 18.27 -4.74
N PHE A 70 2.33 18.85 -4.05
CA PHE A 70 0.90 18.78 -4.39
C PHE A 70 0.33 20.21 -4.47
N ALA A 71 0.13 20.71 -5.71
CA ALA A 71 -0.37 22.07 -5.93
C ALA A 71 -1.81 22.28 -5.44
N SER A 72 -2.57 21.19 -5.25
CA SER A 72 -3.95 21.22 -4.78
C SER A 72 -4.31 19.91 -4.08
N ARG A 73 -5.45 19.92 -3.36
CA ARG A 73 -6.02 18.70 -2.79
C ARG A 73 -6.30 17.64 -3.87
N GLU A 74 -6.75 18.07 -5.06
CA GLU A 74 -7.00 17.18 -6.20
C GLU A 74 -5.69 16.54 -6.72
N ASP A 75 -4.57 17.27 -6.73
CA ASP A 75 -3.27 16.72 -7.07
C ASP A 75 -2.84 15.62 -6.10
N LEU A 76 -3.05 15.85 -4.80
CA LEU A 76 -2.78 14.83 -3.77
C LEU A 76 -3.65 13.59 -3.96
N VAL A 77 -4.96 13.78 -4.18
CA VAL A 77 -5.90 12.66 -4.42
C VAL A 77 -5.47 11.85 -5.65
N LYS A 78 -5.14 12.50 -6.76
CA LYS A 78 -4.67 11.81 -7.97
C LYS A 78 -3.35 11.04 -7.74
N ALA A 79 -2.42 11.60 -6.98
CA ALA A 79 -1.18 10.91 -6.63
C ALA A 79 -1.43 9.66 -5.77
N LEU A 80 -2.34 9.74 -4.79
CA LEU A 80 -2.76 8.60 -3.98
C LEU A 80 -3.43 7.51 -4.83
N LEU A 81 -4.34 7.90 -5.72
CA LEU A 81 -4.98 6.97 -6.66
C LEU A 81 -3.96 6.31 -7.59
N ALA A 82 -2.99 7.08 -8.11
CA ALA A 82 -1.93 6.54 -8.96
C ALA A 82 -1.08 5.49 -8.22
N SER A 83 -0.75 5.75 -6.96
CA SER A 83 0.01 4.82 -6.09
C SER A 83 -0.78 3.59 -5.65
N SER A 84 -2.08 3.55 -5.92
CA SER A 84 -2.97 2.43 -5.60
C SER A 84 -3.47 1.70 -6.85
N PHE A 85 -3.04 2.13 -8.04
CA PHE A 85 -3.51 1.57 -9.29
C PHE A 85 -2.65 0.38 -9.72
N ILE A 86 -3.14 -0.82 -9.48
CA ILE A 86 -2.54 -2.07 -9.97
C ILE A 86 -3.20 -2.40 -11.31
N PRO A 87 -2.42 -2.40 -12.43
CA PRO A 87 -2.97 -2.73 -13.75
C PRO A 87 -3.68 -4.07 -13.77
N LEU A 88 -4.76 -4.17 -14.52
CA LEU A 88 -5.68 -5.29 -14.63
C LEU A 88 -6.54 -5.54 -13.37
N TYR A 89 -6.01 -5.35 -12.18
CA TYR A 89 -6.75 -5.51 -10.92
C TYR A 89 -7.66 -4.30 -10.63
N ALA A 90 -7.09 -3.08 -10.70
CA ALA A 90 -7.81 -1.84 -10.44
C ALA A 90 -8.43 -1.21 -11.70
N GLY A 91 -8.19 -1.83 -12.86
CA GLY A 91 -8.67 -1.36 -14.16
C GLY A 91 -7.61 -1.47 -15.26
N ILE A 92 -7.95 -1.00 -16.47
CA ILE A 92 -7.07 -1.04 -17.63
C ILE A 92 -6.38 0.32 -17.85
N ASN A 93 -7.07 1.41 -17.52
CA ASN A 93 -6.59 2.76 -17.80
C ASN A 93 -5.83 3.32 -16.59
N ALA A 94 -4.52 3.45 -16.71
CA ALA A 94 -3.66 4.08 -15.72
C ALA A 94 -4.12 5.50 -15.37
N VAL A 95 -3.80 5.96 -14.18
CA VAL A 95 -4.25 7.27 -13.66
C VAL A 95 -3.53 8.41 -14.39
N ASP A 96 -4.33 9.34 -14.90
CA ASP A 96 -3.84 10.58 -15.53
C ASP A 96 -3.50 11.63 -14.45
N TYR A 97 -2.22 12.00 -14.37
CA TYR A 97 -1.75 13.03 -13.46
C TYR A 97 -0.65 13.85 -14.13
N LYS A 98 -0.85 15.18 -14.17
CA LYS A 98 0.06 16.16 -14.82
C LYS A 98 0.45 15.75 -16.25
N GLY A 99 -0.53 15.32 -17.04
CA GLY A 99 -0.35 14.96 -18.46
C GLY A 99 0.44 13.66 -18.71
N GLN A 100 0.62 12.86 -17.70
CA GLN A 100 1.28 11.56 -17.80
C GLN A 100 0.43 10.45 -17.16
N LYS A 101 0.69 9.20 -17.55
CA LYS A 101 0.02 8.00 -17.04
C LYS A 101 0.87 7.34 -15.96
N TRP A 102 0.23 7.06 -14.82
CA TRP A 102 0.89 6.54 -13.62
C TRP A 102 0.17 5.31 -13.07
N ILE A 103 0.96 4.41 -12.54
CA ILE A 103 0.51 3.19 -11.86
C ILE A 103 1.22 3.05 -10.51
N ASP A 104 0.83 2.05 -9.73
CA ASP A 104 1.37 1.78 -8.41
C ASP A 104 2.91 1.74 -8.39
N GLY A 105 3.48 2.49 -7.46
CA GLY A 105 4.92 2.52 -7.21
C GLY A 105 5.46 1.21 -6.64
N GLY A 106 4.60 0.41 -6.03
CA GLY A 106 4.93 -0.92 -5.53
C GLY A 106 5.46 -1.88 -6.60
N LEU A 107 5.21 -1.60 -7.89
CA LEU A 107 5.76 -2.37 -9.00
C LEU A 107 7.25 -2.10 -9.26
N THR A 108 7.79 -0.96 -8.85
CA THR A 108 9.18 -0.55 -9.12
C THR A 108 9.98 -0.17 -7.87
N ASN A 109 9.32 0.37 -6.85
CA ASN A 109 9.90 0.73 -5.55
C ASN A 109 8.81 0.77 -4.49
N GLY A 110 8.49 -0.37 -3.89
CA GLY A 110 7.39 -0.52 -2.93
C GLY A 110 7.69 0.05 -1.54
N LEU A 111 8.98 0.15 -1.15
CA LEU A 111 9.43 0.71 0.14
C LEU A 111 10.57 1.70 -0.11
N PRO A 112 10.26 2.95 -0.45
CA PRO A 112 11.28 3.97 -0.69
C PRO A 112 12.10 4.27 0.56
N ILE A 113 13.42 4.24 0.42
CA ILE A 113 14.35 4.71 1.44
C ILE A 113 14.68 6.17 1.13
N LEU A 114 14.41 7.06 2.07
CA LEU A 114 14.70 8.47 1.91
C LEU A 114 16.20 8.76 2.18
N PRO A 115 16.80 9.75 1.48
CA PRO A 115 18.23 9.99 1.56
C PRO A 115 18.68 10.63 2.89
N LYS A 116 17.76 11.15 3.70
CA LYS A 116 18.05 11.79 4.98
C LYS A 116 17.30 11.11 6.11
N GLY A 117 18.01 10.93 7.23
CA GLY A 117 17.48 10.31 8.42
C GLY A 117 17.39 8.78 8.33
N ARG A 118 16.90 8.16 9.39
CA ARG A 118 16.61 6.72 9.44
C ARG A 118 15.22 6.49 8.83
N THR A 119 15.14 5.57 7.88
CA THR A 119 13.87 5.06 7.37
C THR A 119 13.54 3.75 8.09
N VAL A 120 12.36 3.65 8.69
CA VAL A 120 11.79 2.40 9.20
C VAL A 120 10.90 1.82 8.12
N THR A 121 11.21 0.59 7.71
CA THR A 121 10.46 -0.12 6.67
C THR A 121 9.35 -0.96 7.29
N VAL A 122 8.11 -0.79 6.80
CA VAL A 122 6.94 -1.54 7.26
C VAL A 122 6.31 -2.26 6.08
N SER A 123 6.11 -3.57 6.20
CA SER A 123 5.54 -4.37 5.11
C SER A 123 4.65 -5.49 5.64
N PRO A 124 3.54 -5.81 4.94
CA PRO A 124 2.76 -7.00 5.25
C PRO A 124 3.46 -8.30 4.80
N PHE A 125 4.56 -8.19 4.04
CA PHE A 125 5.32 -9.34 3.55
C PHE A 125 6.57 -9.56 4.40
N CYS A 126 6.81 -10.82 4.77
CA CYS A 126 8.04 -11.22 5.42
C CYS A 126 9.25 -10.98 4.52
N GLY A 127 10.30 -10.37 5.06
CA GLY A 127 11.52 -10.04 4.33
C GLY A 127 12.60 -9.47 5.25
N ARG A 128 13.64 -8.89 4.66
CA ARG A 128 14.69 -8.15 5.40
C ARG A 128 14.24 -6.70 5.65
N LEU A 129 13.29 -6.53 6.55
CA LEU A 129 12.59 -5.28 6.83
C LEU A 129 12.50 -5.06 8.34
N ASP A 130 12.24 -3.82 8.77
CA ASP A 130 12.22 -3.48 10.19
C ASP A 130 10.96 -4.01 10.88
N ILE A 131 9.78 -3.76 10.32
CA ILE A 131 8.48 -4.22 10.85
C ILE A 131 7.83 -5.07 9.77
N CYS A 132 7.79 -6.38 9.97
CA CYS A 132 7.17 -7.32 9.06
C CYS A 132 6.87 -8.64 9.78
N PRO A 133 5.93 -9.45 9.27
CA PRO A 133 5.62 -10.75 9.85
C PRO A 133 6.84 -11.69 9.90
N GLU A 134 6.99 -12.44 10.98
CA GLU A 134 8.03 -13.45 11.08
C GLU A 134 7.82 -14.61 10.10
N ASN A 135 8.92 -15.19 9.63
CA ASN A 135 8.88 -16.44 8.88
C ASN A 135 9.03 -17.63 9.82
N LYS A 136 8.00 -18.46 9.89
CA LYS A 136 8.06 -19.74 10.63
C LYS A 136 8.57 -20.91 9.77
N GLY A 137 9.07 -20.65 8.55
CA GLY A 137 9.58 -21.65 7.62
C GLY A 137 11.05 -22.00 7.85
N ARG A 138 11.48 -23.17 7.31
CA ARG A 138 12.85 -23.69 7.44
C ARG A 138 13.80 -23.24 6.32
N VAL A 139 13.32 -22.52 5.31
CA VAL A 139 14.10 -22.17 4.12
C VAL A 139 14.00 -20.69 3.86
N ASP A 140 15.15 -20.01 3.82
CA ASP A 140 15.27 -18.57 3.62
C ASP A 140 15.71 -18.28 2.17
N ILE A 141 14.76 -18.37 1.23
CA ILE A 141 14.98 -17.96 -0.16
C ILE A 141 14.38 -16.57 -0.34
N TYR A 142 15.20 -15.61 -0.76
CA TYR A 142 14.77 -14.25 -1.04
C TYR A 142 14.75 -13.96 -2.54
N ALA A 143 13.71 -13.26 -3.00
CA ALA A 143 13.67 -12.66 -4.33
C ALA A 143 13.70 -11.14 -4.21
N LYS A 144 14.46 -10.50 -5.09
CA LYS A 144 14.46 -9.05 -5.18
C LYS A 144 13.28 -8.60 -6.02
N LEU A 145 12.25 -8.07 -5.37
CA LEU A 145 11.06 -7.56 -6.04
C LEU A 145 10.90 -6.07 -5.70
N ALA A 146 10.79 -5.22 -6.72
CA ALA A 146 10.56 -3.78 -6.56
C ALA A 146 11.51 -3.11 -5.53
N LYS A 147 12.80 -3.48 -5.58
CA LYS A 147 13.87 -3.06 -4.65
C LYS A 147 13.75 -3.58 -3.21
N GLN A 148 12.88 -4.55 -2.94
CA GLN A 148 12.74 -5.19 -1.65
C GLN A 148 13.25 -6.64 -1.72
N ASP A 149 13.91 -7.09 -0.66
CA ASP A 149 14.26 -8.50 -0.46
C ASP A 149 13.07 -9.20 0.21
N ILE A 150 12.14 -9.70 -0.60
CA ILE A 150 10.94 -10.42 -0.15
C ILE A 150 11.25 -11.90 -0.09
N MET A 151 10.89 -12.54 1.02
CA MET A 151 11.05 -13.97 1.17
C MET A 151 10.04 -14.74 0.30
N LEU A 152 10.53 -15.69 -0.49
CA LEU A 152 9.70 -16.63 -1.22
C LEU A 152 9.19 -17.69 -0.26
N SER A 153 7.99 -17.49 0.26
CA SER A 153 7.34 -18.40 1.22
C SER A 153 5.86 -18.55 0.92
N ILE A 154 5.29 -19.69 1.33
CA ILE A 154 3.85 -19.92 1.25
C ILE A 154 3.09 -18.84 2.03
N GLY A 155 3.64 -18.41 3.19
CA GLY A 155 3.07 -17.32 3.98
C GLY A 155 2.95 -16.01 3.19
N ASN A 156 3.98 -15.62 2.44
CA ASN A 156 3.92 -14.43 1.59
C ASN A 156 2.99 -14.57 0.40
N PHE A 157 2.88 -15.78 -0.17
CA PHE A 157 1.88 -16.04 -1.22
C PHE A 157 0.45 -15.89 -0.69
N ILE A 158 0.17 -16.42 0.52
CA ILE A 158 -1.14 -16.24 1.18
C ILE A 158 -1.39 -14.75 1.45
N ARG A 159 -0.40 -13.98 1.93
CA ARG A 159 -0.55 -12.53 2.17
C ARG A 159 -0.84 -11.76 0.90
N LEU A 160 -0.16 -12.11 -0.20
CA LEU A 160 -0.43 -11.50 -1.52
C LEU A 160 -1.87 -11.81 -1.96
N HIS A 161 -2.32 -13.06 -1.82
CA HIS A 161 -3.70 -13.43 -2.11
C HIS A 161 -4.69 -12.62 -1.25
N GLN A 162 -4.42 -12.49 0.06
CA GLN A 162 -5.26 -11.70 0.98
C GLN A 162 -5.27 -10.20 0.68
N ALA A 163 -4.18 -9.66 0.13
CA ALA A 163 -4.11 -8.27 -0.31
C ALA A 163 -4.99 -8.00 -1.55
N LEU A 164 -5.07 -8.95 -2.47
CA LEU A 164 -5.89 -8.84 -3.68
C LEU A 164 -7.34 -9.29 -3.47
N PHE A 165 -7.55 -10.30 -2.63
CA PHE A 165 -8.86 -10.87 -2.30
C PHE A 165 -9.05 -10.78 -0.78
N PRO A 166 -9.69 -9.70 -0.28
CA PRO A 166 -9.79 -9.45 1.15
C PRO A 166 -10.42 -10.61 1.92
N PRO A 167 -9.79 -11.09 2.99
CA PRO A 167 -10.31 -12.18 3.81
C PRO A 167 -11.50 -11.72 4.67
N SER A 168 -12.05 -12.61 5.50
CA SER A 168 -13.15 -12.27 6.44
C SER A 168 -12.72 -11.11 7.37
N GLN A 169 -13.71 -10.42 7.92
CA GLN A 169 -13.44 -9.33 8.87
C GLN A 169 -12.64 -9.82 10.09
N GLU A 170 -13.00 -10.96 10.64
CA GLU A 170 -12.28 -11.61 11.75
C GLU A 170 -10.79 -11.83 11.42
N LYS A 171 -10.50 -12.30 10.18
CA LYS A 171 -9.12 -12.47 9.73
C LYS A 171 -8.41 -11.14 9.53
N MET A 172 -9.09 -10.10 9.06
CA MET A 172 -8.53 -8.74 8.95
C MET A 172 -8.21 -8.15 10.33
N GLU A 173 -9.04 -8.39 11.33
CA GLU A 173 -8.79 -8.00 12.73
C GLU A 173 -7.57 -8.76 13.29
N SER A 174 -7.45 -10.06 13.00
CA SER A 174 -6.23 -10.81 13.35
C SER A 174 -4.98 -10.24 12.70
N LEU A 175 -5.02 -9.87 11.41
CA LEU A 175 -3.88 -9.26 10.71
C LEU A 175 -3.54 -7.86 11.27
N TYR A 176 -4.52 -7.10 11.73
CA TYR A 176 -4.30 -5.84 12.42
C TYR A 176 -3.55 -6.07 13.74
N GLN A 177 -3.98 -7.07 14.52
CA GLN A 177 -3.31 -7.42 15.78
C GLN A 177 -1.88 -7.93 15.55
N ASP A 178 -1.68 -8.80 14.54
CA ASP A 178 -0.35 -9.28 14.17
C ASP A 178 0.60 -8.09 13.88
N GLY A 179 0.15 -7.12 13.07
CA GLY A 179 0.96 -5.94 12.75
C GLY A 179 1.20 -5.00 13.94
N TYR A 180 0.25 -4.93 14.89
CA TYR A 180 0.44 -4.22 16.15
C TYR A 180 1.54 -4.88 16.99
N ASP A 181 1.50 -6.19 17.13
CA ASP A 181 2.47 -6.96 17.93
C ASP A 181 3.86 -6.90 17.29
N ASP A 182 3.99 -7.04 15.96
CA ASP A 182 5.24 -6.85 15.22
C ASP A 182 5.84 -5.46 15.48
N THR A 183 4.99 -4.42 15.53
CA THR A 183 5.42 -3.04 15.82
C THR A 183 5.95 -2.91 17.24
N ILE A 184 5.27 -3.48 18.23
CA ILE A 184 5.71 -3.46 19.64
C ILE A 184 7.09 -4.15 19.75
N GLN A 185 7.27 -5.32 19.13
CA GLN A 185 8.55 -6.03 19.14
C GLN A 185 9.68 -5.19 18.55
N PHE A 186 9.42 -4.52 17.41
CA PHE A 186 10.40 -3.61 16.82
C PHE A 186 10.77 -2.46 17.76
N LEU A 187 9.78 -1.77 18.36
CA LEU A 187 10.02 -0.65 19.26
C LEU A 187 10.80 -1.05 20.52
N LEU A 188 10.50 -2.22 21.10
CA LEU A 188 11.24 -2.79 22.21
C LEU A 188 12.70 -3.09 21.83
N LYS A 189 12.93 -3.72 20.67
CA LYS A 189 14.25 -4.03 20.15
C LYS A 189 15.12 -2.79 19.93
N GLU A 190 14.50 -1.69 19.47
CA GLU A 190 15.16 -0.41 19.22
C GLU A 190 15.32 0.47 20.48
N ASN A 191 14.80 0.03 21.62
CA ASN A 191 14.74 0.81 22.89
C ASN A 191 14.01 2.15 22.70
N TRP A 192 12.93 2.17 21.89
CA TRP A 192 12.10 3.36 21.66
C TRP A 192 10.87 3.43 22.57
N PHE A 193 10.69 2.47 23.46
CA PHE A 193 9.77 2.56 24.60
C PHE A 193 10.55 3.05 25.83
N GLU A 194 10.08 4.14 26.40
CA GLU A 194 10.41 4.55 27.77
C GLU A 194 9.41 3.97 28.77
#